data_07ae4237dd5e07e5a3aed126376086a2
#
_entry.id   07ae4237dd5e07e5a3aed126376086a2
#
_cell.length_a   1.000
_cell.length_b   1.000
_cell.length_c   1.000
_cell.angle_alpha   90.00
_cell.angle_beta   90.00
_cell.angle_gamma   90.00
#
_symmetry.space_group_name_H-M   'P 1'
#
loop_
_entity.id
_entity.type
_entity.pdbx_description
1 polymer ?
#
loop_
_entity_poly.entity_id
_entity_poly.type
_entity_poly.pdbx_seq_one_letter_code
_entity_poly.pdbx_strand_id
1 'polypeptide(L)'
;MALILAYPIVLLIGLIPANQDFTQPPSGIKIYVVSNSVHADIIVPKTTDVVDWADRFADIPFQGPIADETHVAFGWGDRGFFLETPTWDDVEYSVAAKALLLPTESCVHVSFSKPESYSDPVAVTISKGQYRNLVKFIEKSFKSDSNGSPIHIAGYAYSTTDAFFDAKGYYHLLNTCNSWAGRALNAASVKVPWLSPMPKTPMLYLD
;
A
#
# COMPACT_ATOMS: atom_id res chain seq x y z
N MET A 1 -24.16 -23.27 -2.41
CA MET A 1 -23.66 -23.73 -1.09
C MET A 1 -22.17 -24.06 -1.10
N ALA A 2 -21.62 -24.79 -2.07
CA ALA A 2 -20.18 -25.12 -2.12
C ALA A 2 -19.24 -23.89 -2.19
N LEU A 3 -19.56 -22.84 -2.93
CA LEU A 3 -18.78 -21.60 -3.04
C LEU A 3 -18.71 -20.80 -1.73
N ILE A 4 -19.77 -20.83 -0.91
CA ILE A 4 -19.82 -20.10 0.37
C ILE A 4 -18.89 -20.77 1.40
N LEU A 5 -18.73 -22.08 1.36
CA LEU A 5 -17.82 -22.82 2.23
C LEU A 5 -16.36 -22.79 1.74
N ALA A 6 -16.14 -22.59 0.43
CA ALA A 6 -14.80 -22.52 -0.14
C ALA A 6 -14.04 -21.24 0.28
N TYR A 7 -14.74 -20.12 0.40
CA TYR A 7 -14.09 -18.84 0.74
C TYR A 7 -13.40 -18.85 2.11
N PRO A 8 -14.02 -19.27 3.24
CA PRO A 8 -13.32 -19.41 4.52
C PRO A 8 -12.13 -20.35 4.48
N ILE A 9 -12.22 -21.45 3.72
CA ILE A 9 -11.10 -22.40 3.58
C ILE A 9 -9.92 -21.73 2.85
N VAL A 10 -10.19 -21.00 1.77
CA VAL A 10 -9.17 -20.25 1.04
C VAL A 10 -8.51 -19.20 1.94
N LEU A 11 -9.30 -18.50 2.78
CA LEU A 11 -8.75 -17.55 3.74
C LEU A 11 -7.84 -18.24 4.77
N LEU A 12 -8.25 -19.38 5.33
CA LEU A 12 -7.44 -20.12 6.30
C LEU A 12 -6.13 -20.64 5.68
N ILE A 13 -6.18 -21.20 4.48
CA ILE A 13 -4.98 -21.61 3.73
C ILE A 13 -4.12 -20.38 3.42
N GLY A 14 -4.74 -19.27 3.11
CA GLY A 14 -4.06 -18.00 2.84
C GLY A 14 -3.27 -17.45 4.02
N LEU A 15 -3.58 -17.85 5.26
CA LEU A 15 -2.81 -17.46 6.45
C LEU A 15 -1.47 -18.19 6.56
N ILE A 16 -1.22 -19.26 5.79
CA ILE A 16 0.08 -19.91 5.78
C ILE A 16 1.16 -18.89 5.38
N PRO A 17 2.24 -18.77 6.17
CA PRO A 17 3.26 -17.76 5.89
C PRO A 17 4.08 -18.11 4.64
N ALA A 18 4.23 -17.14 3.74
CA ALA A 18 5.31 -17.09 2.77
C ALA A 18 6.60 -16.61 3.46
N ASN A 19 7.75 -16.88 2.86
CA ASN A 19 9.08 -16.45 3.34
C ASN A 19 9.32 -16.83 4.82
N GLN A 20 9.09 -18.09 5.15
CA GLN A 20 9.14 -18.60 6.55
C GLN A 20 10.51 -18.39 7.21
N ASP A 21 11.59 -18.38 6.42
CA ASP A 21 12.97 -18.21 6.90
C ASP A 21 13.36 -16.73 7.07
N PHE A 22 12.42 -15.78 6.84
CA PHE A 22 12.71 -14.37 7.02
C PHE A 22 13.03 -14.07 8.48
N THR A 23 14.16 -13.43 8.68
CA THR A 23 14.57 -12.81 9.94
C THR A 23 14.99 -11.38 9.67
N GLN A 24 14.64 -10.45 10.54
CA GLN A 24 15.04 -9.07 10.39
C GLN A 24 16.57 -8.97 10.53
N PRO A 25 17.28 -8.37 9.57
CA PRO A 25 18.72 -8.19 9.68
C PRO A 25 19.03 -7.21 10.83
N PRO A 26 20.21 -7.34 11.49
CA PRO A 26 20.61 -6.47 12.59
C PRO A 26 20.85 -5.02 12.15
N SER A 27 21.03 -4.79 10.85
CA SER A 27 21.14 -3.47 10.23
C SER A 27 20.50 -3.50 8.85
N GLY A 28 19.86 -2.40 8.45
CA GLY A 28 19.16 -2.32 7.18
C GLY A 28 18.31 -1.07 7.06
N ILE A 29 17.38 -1.10 6.14
CA ILE A 29 16.41 -0.04 5.91
C ILE A 29 15.16 -0.38 6.72
N LYS A 30 14.77 0.55 7.59
CA LYS A 30 13.54 0.42 8.37
C LYS A 30 12.38 0.94 7.55
N ILE A 31 11.39 0.09 7.36
CA ILE A 31 10.09 0.40 6.78
C ILE A 31 9.01 0.21 7.85
N TYR A 32 7.81 0.71 7.59
CA TYR A 32 6.69 0.50 8.50
C TYR A 32 5.46 0.02 7.72
N VAL A 33 4.63 -0.72 8.42
CA VAL A 33 3.29 -1.08 7.95
C VAL A 33 2.29 -0.48 8.93
N VAL A 34 1.32 0.23 8.41
CA VAL A 34 0.22 0.77 9.20
C VAL A 34 -1.10 0.20 8.70
N SER A 35 -2.04 0.06 9.61
CA SER A 35 -3.38 -0.39 9.25
C SER A 35 -4.41 0.30 10.12
N ASN A 36 -5.48 0.75 9.51
CA ASN A 36 -6.71 1.13 10.19
C ASN A 36 -7.76 0.01 10.10
N SER A 37 -9.04 0.34 10.33
CA SER A 37 -10.13 -0.65 10.34
C SER A 37 -10.34 -1.36 9.00
N VAL A 38 -9.87 -0.80 7.88
CA VAL A 38 -10.20 -1.27 6.52
C VAL A 38 -9.02 -1.32 5.57
N HIS A 39 -7.94 -0.58 5.83
CA HIS A 39 -6.87 -0.31 4.89
C HIS A 39 -5.50 -0.49 5.53
N ALA A 40 -4.50 -0.89 4.73
CA ALA A 40 -3.10 -0.96 5.13
C ALA A 40 -2.21 -0.24 4.12
N ASP A 41 -1.23 0.53 4.63
CA ASP A 41 -0.21 1.24 3.87
C ASP A 41 1.19 0.71 4.20
N ILE A 42 2.08 0.85 3.23
CA ILE A 42 3.53 0.63 3.40
C ILE A 42 4.21 2.00 3.47
N ILE A 43 4.95 2.24 4.55
CA ILE A 43 5.70 3.48 4.77
C ILE A 43 7.18 3.17 4.62
N VAL A 44 7.86 3.95 3.80
CA VAL A 44 9.29 3.79 3.52
C VAL A 44 10.02 5.13 3.70
N PRO A 45 11.34 5.12 3.95
CA PRO A 45 12.13 6.35 4.00
C PRO A 45 11.99 7.16 2.71
N LYS A 46 11.83 8.50 2.84
CA LYS A 46 11.71 9.43 1.71
C LYS A 46 12.92 9.34 0.78
N THR A 47 14.12 9.30 1.36
CA THR A 47 15.37 9.25 0.61
C THR A 47 16.27 8.14 1.16
N THR A 48 16.81 7.33 0.27
CA THR A 48 17.81 6.29 0.53
C THR A 48 18.83 6.29 -0.60
N ASP A 49 19.86 5.45 -0.47
CA ASP A 49 20.81 5.18 -1.57
C ASP A 49 20.22 4.27 -2.68
N VAL A 50 18.97 3.87 -2.58
CA VAL A 50 18.23 3.08 -3.59
C VAL A 50 17.30 3.96 -4.40
N VAL A 51 16.60 4.88 -3.76
CA VAL A 51 15.61 5.77 -4.37
C VAL A 51 15.48 7.06 -3.56
N ASP A 52 15.25 8.17 -4.27
CA ASP A 52 14.73 9.42 -3.72
C ASP A 52 13.29 9.60 -4.21
N TRP A 53 12.33 9.42 -3.31
CA TRP A 53 10.92 9.56 -3.64
C TRP A 53 10.50 11.02 -3.82
N ALA A 54 11.20 11.97 -3.17
CA ALA A 54 10.93 13.39 -3.40
C ALA A 54 11.32 13.80 -4.83
N ASP A 55 12.45 13.32 -5.34
CA ASP A 55 12.86 13.53 -6.73
C ASP A 55 11.91 12.80 -7.71
N ARG A 56 11.49 11.58 -7.37
CA ARG A 56 10.56 10.79 -8.19
C ARG A 56 9.21 11.47 -8.41
N PHE A 57 8.77 12.29 -7.47
CA PHE A 57 7.52 13.05 -7.50
C PHE A 57 7.73 14.57 -7.55
N ALA A 58 8.91 15.03 -8.04
CA ALA A 58 9.27 16.45 -8.07
C ALA A 58 8.29 17.32 -8.90
N ASP A 59 7.73 16.76 -9.97
CA ASP A 59 6.79 17.46 -10.86
C ASP A 59 5.34 17.49 -10.33
N ILE A 60 5.08 16.87 -9.16
CA ILE A 60 3.73 16.82 -8.58
C ILE A 60 3.47 18.09 -7.75
N PRO A 61 2.37 18.82 -8.02
CA PRO A 61 2.03 20.06 -7.32
C PRO A 61 1.40 19.75 -5.96
N PHE A 62 2.20 19.28 -5.00
CA PHE A 62 1.74 19.15 -3.61
C PHE A 62 1.30 20.53 -3.08
N GLN A 63 0.23 20.55 -2.27
CA GLN A 63 -0.32 21.80 -1.75
C GLN A 63 0.52 22.41 -0.63
N GLY A 64 1.38 21.61 0.01
CA GLY A 64 2.29 22.02 1.07
C GLY A 64 3.71 21.46 0.91
N PRO A 65 4.64 21.93 1.73
CA PRO A 65 6.03 21.52 1.66
C PRO A 65 6.21 20.07 2.15
N ILE A 66 6.91 19.25 1.37
CA ILE A 66 7.29 17.88 1.74
C ILE A 66 8.73 17.81 2.31
N ALA A 67 9.40 18.96 2.47
CA ALA A 67 10.80 19.02 2.86
C ALA A 67 11.05 18.41 4.25
N ASP A 68 10.17 18.71 5.21
CA ASP A 68 10.29 18.27 6.61
C ASP A 68 9.80 16.83 6.85
N GLU A 69 9.19 16.21 5.84
CA GLU A 69 8.75 14.83 5.93
C GLU A 69 9.93 13.88 5.75
N THR A 70 9.94 12.80 6.54
CA THR A 70 11.06 11.84 6.56
C THR A 70 10.76 10.56 5.81
N HIS A 71 9.48 10.26 5.58
CA HIS A 71 9.00 9.04 4.95
C HIS A 71 7.93 9.36 3.91
N VAL A 72 7.56 8.34 3.16
CA VAL A 72 6.43 8.35 2.25
C VAL A 72 5.61 7.06 2.45
N ALA A 73 4.32 7.21 2.57
CA ALA A 73 3.35 6.13 2.65
C ALA A 73 2.77 5.84 1.26
N PHE A 74 2.60 4.57 0.95
CA PHE A 74 1.97 4.08 -0.27
C PHE A 74 0.79 3.20 0.09
N GLY A 75 -0.40 3.62 -0.34
CA GLY A 75 -1.62 2.84 -0.31
C GLY A 75 -2.11 2.56 -1.73
N TRP A 76 -2.59 1.36 -1.99
CA TRP A 76 -3.23 0.99 -3.24
C TRP A 76 -4.66 0.56 -2.96
N GLY A 77 -5.62 1.00 -3.76
CA GLY A 77 -7.00 0.66 -3.51
C GLY A 77 -7.95 0.99 -4.65
N ASP A 78 -9.24 0.83 -4.38
CA ASP A 78 -10.31 1.20 -5.30
C ASP A 78 -10.28 2.71 -5.58
N ARG A 79 -10.26 3.06 -6.88
CA ARG A 79 -10.14 4.45 -7.32
C ARG A 79 -11.37 5.28 -6.91
N GLY A 80 -12.56 4.74 -7.11
CA GLY A 80 -13.80 5.42 -6.75
C GLY A 80 -13.89 5.64 -5.25
N PHE A 81 -13.63 4.58 -4.46
CA PHE A 81 -13.65 4.68 -3.00
C PHE A 81 -12.67 5.72 -2.47
N PHE A 82 -11.41 5.71 -2.93
CA PHE A 82 -10.42 6.69 -2.49
C PHE A 82 -10.76 8.13 -2.88
N LEU A 83 -11.27 8.36 -4.10
CA LEU A 83 -11.49 9.72 -4.58
C LEU A 83 -12.83 10.30 -4.13
N GLU A 84 -13.84 9.46 -3.88
CA GLU A 84 -15.21 9.87 -3.57
C GLU A 84 -15.53 9.77 -2.06
N THR A 85 -14.61 9.17 -1.26
CA THR A 85 -14.83 8.90 0.17
C THR A 85 -13.66 9.44 1.00
N PRO A 86 -13.43 10.76 1.06
CA PRO A 86 -12.32 11.35 1.80
C PRO A 86 -12.45 11.16 3.31
N THR A 87 -13.67 11.03 3.82
CA THR A 87 -13.94 10.75 5.24
C THR A 87 -14.90 9.57 5.42
N TRP A 88 -14.97 9.01 6.62
CA TRP A 88 -15.87 7.90 6.95
C TRP A 88 -17.35 8.28 6.82
N ASP A 89 -17.69 9.55 7.00
CA ASP A 89 -19.07 10.07 6.88
C ASP A 89 -19.52 10.10 5.41
N ASP A 90 -18.57 10.08 4.46
CA ASP A 90 -18.82 10.11 3.02
C ASP A 90 -19.00 8.71 2.41
N VAL A 91 -18.91 7.63 3.22
CA VAL A 91 -18.98 6.25 2.72
C VAL A 91 -20.36 5.94 2.16
N GLU A 92 -20.43 5.86 0.84
CA GLU A 92 -21.60 5.29 0.16
C GLU A 92 -21.50 3.76 0.10
N TYR A 93 -22.43 3.05 0.75
CA TYR A 93 -22.47 1.59 0.76
C TYR A 93 -22.54 0.98 -0.65
N SER A 94 -23.12 1.70 -1.61
CA SER A 94 -23.19 1.30 -3.03
C SER A 94 -21.79 1.26 -3.68
N VAL A 95 -20.94 2.25 -3.39
CA VAL A 95 -19.55 2.33 -3.88
C VAL A 95 -18.70 1.22 -3.27
N ALA A 96 -18.81 1.03 -1.96
CA ALA A 96 -18.11 -0.05 -1.25
C ALA A 96 -18.53 -1.45 -1.75
N ALA A 97 -19.84 -1.69 -1.93
CA ALA A 97 -20.34 -2.95 -2.46
C ALA A 97 -19.89 -3.20 -3.91
N LYS A 98 -19.91 -2.18 -4.76
CA LYS A 98 -19.43 -2.25 -6.15
C LYS A 98 -17.95 -2.61 -6.18
N ALA A 99 -17.12 -1.94 -5.38
CA ALA A 99 -15.69 -2.19 -5.29
C ALA A 99 -15.36 -3.63 -4.87
N LEU A 100 -16.18 -4.24 -3.99
CA LEU A 100 -15.96 -5.62 -3.54
C LEU A 100 -16.46 -6.66 -4.55
N LEU A 101 -17.58 -6.40 -5.23
CA LEU A 101 -18.26 -7.41 -6.05
C LEU A 101 -17.87 -7.37 -7.53
N LEU A 102 -17.39 -6.23 -8.03
CA LEU A 102 -17.02 -6.05 -9.44
C LEU A 102 -15.57 -5.57 -9.52
N PRO A 103 -14.80 -6.00 -10.55
CA PRO A 103 -13.49 -5.44 -10.81
C PRO A 103 -13.61 -3.94 -11.15
N THR A 104 -13.03 -3.09 -10.32
CA THR A 104 -13.02 -1.62 -10.47
C THR A 104 -11.61 -1.10 -10.70
N GLU A 105 -11.47 0.08 -11.29
CA GLU A 105 -10.17 0.73 -11.43
C GLU A 105 -9.53 1.00 -10.08
N SER A 106 -8.20 0.99 -10.05
CA SER A 106 -7.41 1.24 -8.86
C SER A 106 -6.59 2.51 -8.95
N CYS A 107 -6.21 3.06 -7.81
CA CYS A 107 -5.23 4.12 -7.70
C CYS A 107 -4.22 3.85 -6.58
N VAL A 108 -3.10 4.56 -6.65
CA VAL A 108 -2.10 4.63 -5.57
C VAL A 108 -2.25 5.98 -4.89
N HIS A 109 -2.40 5.97 -3.59
CA HIS A 109 -2.27 7.13 -2.72
C HIS A 109 -0.82 7.23 -2.24
N VAL A 110 -0.20 8.38 -2.43
CA VAL A 110 1.16 8.70 -2.01
C VAL A 110 1.08 9.84 -1.00
N SER A 111 1.57 9.64 0.21
CA SER A 111 1.53 10.66 1.27
C SER A 111 2.90 10.81 1.92
N PHE A 112 3.52 11.97 1.79
CA PHE A 112 4.73 12.30 2.54
C PHE A 112 4.35 12.62 3.99
N SER A 113 5.04 11.97 4.93
CA SER A 113 4.66 11.98 6.35
C SER A 113 5.80 11.53 7.24
N LYS A 114 5.55 11.52 8.54
CA LYS A 114 6.41 10.89 9.55
C LYS A 114 5.71 9.65 10.10
N PRO A 115 6.43 8.54 10.38
CA PRO A 115 5.82 7.34 10.94
C PRO A 115 5.02 7.60 12.22
N GLU A 116 5.46 8.58 13.01
CA GLU A 116 4.83 8.97 14.27
C GLU A 116 3.45 9.62 14.09
N SER A 117 3.11 10.03 12.86
CA SER A 117 1.79 10.57 12.52
C SER A 117 0.70 9.49 12.42
N TYR A 118 1.09 8.22 12.42
CA TYR A 118 0.18 7.08 12.31
C TYR A 118 -0.01 6.38 13.66
N SER A 119 -1.19 5.82 13.86
CA SER A 119 -1.44 4.96 15.02
C SER A 119 -0.78 3.60 14.81
N ASP A 120 -0.01 3.15 15.80
CA ASP A 120 0.58 1.81 15.90
C ASP A 120 1.37 1.35 14.64
N PRO A 121 2.34 2.13 14.14
CA PRO A 121 3.15 1.71 13.01
C PRO A 121 4.05 0.52 13.38
N VAL A 122 3.91 -0.59 12.69
CA VAL A 122 4.74 -1.79 12.88
C VAL A 122 6.02 -1.65 12.06
N ALA A 123 7.15 -1.57 12.73
CA ALA A 123 8.46 -1.41 12.11
C ALA A 123 9.02 -2.76 11.63
N VAL A 124 9.60 -2.78 10.44
CA VAL A 124 10.30 -3.95 9.88
C VAL A 124 11.63 -3.49 9.30
N THR A 125 12.71 -4.10 9.73
CA THR A 125 14.04 -3.87 9.14
C THR A 125 14.28 -4.87 8.02
N ILE A 126 14.64 -4.37 6.84
CA ILE A 126 14.92 -5.18 5.66
C ILE A 126 16.29 -4.81 5.07
N SER A 127 16.93 -5.76 4.40
CA SER A 127 18.18 -5.52 3.71
C SER A 127 18.01 -4.58 2.50
N LYS A 128 19.08 -3.98 2.04
CA LYS A 128 19.09 -3.14 0.83
C LYS A 128 18.57 -3.89 -0.42
N GLY A 129 18.87 -5.19 -0.54
CA GLY A 129 18.36 -6.04 -1.64
C GLY A 129 16.84 -6.21 -1.57
N GLN A 130 16.31 -6.49 -0.39
CA GLN A 130 14.89 -6.59 -0.13
C GLN A 130 14.18 -5.26 -0.39
N TYR A 131 14.77 -4.14 0.04
CA TYR A 131 14.23 -2.81 -0.21
C TYR A 131 14.17 -2.49 -1.71
N ARG A 132 15.19 -2.83 -2.50
CA ARG A 132 15.13 -2.70 -3.98
C ARG A 132 13.95 -3.45 -4.59
N ASN A 133 13.64 -4.64 -4.08
CA ASN A 133 12.51 -5.42 -4.58
C ASN A 133 11.18 -4.77 -4.20
N LEU A 134 11.08 -4.21 -2.98
CA LEU A 134 9.92 -3.43 -2.53
C LEU A 134 9.70 -2.20 -3.43
N VAL A 135 10.75 -1.40 -3.66
CA VAL A 135 10.72 -0.23 -4.54
C VAL A 135 10.22 -0.61 -5.94
N LYS A 136 10.79 -1.67 -6.53
CA LYS A 136 10.34 -2.17 -7.84
C LYS A 136 8.88 -2.60 -7.86
N PHE A 137 8.39 -3.19 -6.78
CA PHE A 137 6.98 -3.58 -6.65
C PHE A 137 6.08 -2.34 -6.59
N ILE A 138 6.45 -1.35 -5.77
CA ILE A 138 5.70 -0.08 -5.64
C ILE A 138 5.67 0.64 -7.00
N GLU A 139 6.81 0.83 -7.65
CA GLU A 139 6.89 1.49 -8.96
C GLU A 139 6.05 0.80 -10.03
N LYS A 140 6.04 -0.54 -10.05
CA LYS A 140 5.24 -1.34 -10.98
C LYS A 140 3.74 -1.19 -10.76
N SER A 141 3.29 -0.72 -9.60
CA SER A 141 1.88 -0.51 -9.28
C SER A 141 1.28 0.70 -9.99
N PHE A 142 2.10 1.68 -10.39
CA PHE A 142 1.63 2.86 -11.11
C PHE A 142 1.35 2.59 -12.59
N LYS A 143 0.30 3.19 -13.13
CA LYS A 143 0.20 3.44 -14.57
C LYS A 143 1.17 4.58 -14.91
N SER A 144 1.81 4.49 -16.07
CA SER A 144 2.78 5.49 -16.53
C SER A 144 2.32 6.10 -17.85
N ASP A 145 2.67 7.35 -18.04
CA ASP A 145 2.53 8.04 -19.32
C ASP A 145 3.57 7.57 -20.35
N SER A 146 3.61 8.22 -21.50
CA SER A 146 4.57 7.93 -22.59
C SER A 146 6.03 8.16 -22.21
N ASN A 147 6.28 8.97 -21.18
CA ASN A 147 7.63 9.31 -20.68
C ASN A 147 8.08 8.38 -19.54
N GLY A 148 7.18 7.48 -19.08
CA GLY A 148 7.44 6.60 -17.95
C GLY A 148 7.14 7.21 -16.58
N SER A 149 6.56 8.42 -16.54
CA SER A 149 6.16 9.08 -15.29
C SER A 149 4.82 8.56 -14.79
N PRO A 150 4.61 8.41 -13.46
CA PRO A 150 3.31 8.06 -12.90
C PRO A 150 2.22 9.04 -13.29
N ILE A 151 1.05 8.54 -13.70
CA ILE A 151 -0.08 9.38 -14.11
C ILE A 151 -0.77 9.95 -12.87
N HIS A 152 -0.59 11.25 -12.63
CA HIS A 152 -1.19 11.97 -11.51
C HIS A 152 -2.69 12.20 -11.72
N ILE A 153 -3.49 11.99 -10.68
CA ILE A 153 -4.93 12.28 -10.65
C ILE A 153 -5.11 13.65 -10.00
N ALA A 154 -5.21 14.70 -10.81
CA ALA A 154 -5.33 16.06 -10.33
C ALA A 154 -6.67 16.33 -9.62
N GLY A 155 -6.67 17.24 -8.66
CA GLY A 155 -7.86 17.71 -7.96
C GLY A 155 -8.27 16.91 -6.73
N TYR A 156 -7.51 15.88 -6.37
CA TYR A 156 -7.77 15.04 -5.20
C TYR A 156 -6.56 15.00 -4.28
N ALA A 157 -6.77 15.24 -3.00
CA ALA A 157 -5.81 15.11 -1.92
C ALA A 157 -6.56 15.03 -0.58
N TYR A 158 -6.02 14.32 0.39
CA TYR A 158 -6.55 14.26 1.76
C TYR A 158 -5.83 15.26 2.68
N SER A 159 -4.62 15.66 2.31
CA SER A 159 -3.78 16.58 3.04
C SER A 159 -3.02 17.50 2.08
N THR A 160 -2.12 18.30 2.60
CA THR A 160 -1.27 19.18 1.77
C THR A 160 -0.04 18.47 1.18
N THR A 161 0.29 17.28 1.68
CA THR A 161 1.52 16.53 1.34
C THR A 161 1.23 15.18 0.66
N ASP A 162 0.02 14.97 0.16
CA ASP A 162 -0.37 13.75 -0.54
C ASP A 162 -0.88 14.00 -1.96
N ALA A 163 -0.91 12.95 -2.76
CA ALA A 163 -1.42 12.94 -4.11
C ALA A 163 -1.89 11.54 -4.52
N PHE A 164 -2.76 11.48 -5.52
CA PHE A 164 -3.28 10.24 -6.09
C PHE A 164 -2.77 10.00 -7.50
N PHE A 165 -2.56 8.73 -7.84
CA PHE A 165 -2.05 8.32 -9.14
C PHE A 165 -2.84 7.14 -9.68
N ASP A 166 -3.05 7.08 -11.00
CA ASP A 166 -3.64 5.91 -11.63
C ASP A 166 -2.77 4.67 -11.41
N ALA A 167 -3.39 3.58 -11.02
CA ALA A 167 -2.71 2.32 -10.71
C ALA A 167 -3.02 1.22 -11.73
N LYS A 168 -2.11 0.24 -11.79
CA LYS A 168 -2.32 -1.01 -12.51
C LYS A 168 -3.09 -2.01 -11.65
N GLY A 169 -3.86 -2.85 -12.32
CA GLY A 169 -4.70 -3.86 -11.70
C GLY A 169 -6.11 -3.35 -11.43
N TYR A 170 -6.94 -4.27 -11.00
CA TYR A 170 -8.34 -4.00 -10.65
C TYR A 170 -8.57 -4.38 -9.20
N TYR A 171 -9.29 -3.52 -8.48
CA TYR A 171 -9.73 -3.80 -7.12
C TYR A 171 -10.94 -4.75 -7.14
N HIS A 172 -10.98 -5.73 -6.27
CA HIS A 172 -12.09 -6.64 -6.02
C HIS A 172 -11.82 -7.45 -4.74
N LEU A 173 -12.81 -8.22 -4.27
CA LEU A 173 -12.78 -8.99 -3.02
C LEU A 173 -11.50 -9.82 -2.78
N LEU A 174 -10.90 -10.38 -3.83
CA LEU A 174 -9.66 -11.15 -3.74
C LEU A 174 -8.38 -10.33 -4.01
N ASN A 175 -8.53 -9.07 -4.39
CA ASN A 175 -7.43 -8.14 -4.69
C ASN A 175 -7.70 -6.78 -4.04
N THR A 176 -7.60 -6.75 -2.72
CA THR A 176 -7.86 -5.57 -1.88
C THR A 176 -6.58 -4.77 -1.62
N CYS A 177 -6.71 -3.59 -1.02
CA CYS A 177 -5.59 -2.80 -0.50
C CYS A 177 -4.67 -3.63 0.42
N ASN A 178 -5.25 -4.40 1.31
CA ASN A 178 -4.50 -5.25 2.23
C ASN A 178 -3.75 -6.38 1.50
N SER A 179 -4.37 -6.96 0.46
CA SER A 179 -3.70 -7.94 -0.42
C SER A 179 -2.52 -7.31 -1.16
N TRP A 180 -2.63 -6.04 -1.58
CA TRP A 180 -1.54 -5.31 -2.20
C TRP A 180 -0.38 -5.09 -1.21
N ALA A 181 -0.66 -4.63 0.02
CA ALA A 181 0.35 -4.46 1.07
C ALA A 181 1.05 -5.78 1.39
N GLY A 182 0.31 -6.88 1.53
CA GLY A 182 0.88 -8.22 1.72
C GLY A 182 1.79 -8.64 0.56
N ARG A 183 1.41 -8.38 -0.70
CA ARG A 183 2.26 -8.67 -1.87
C ARG A 183 3.51 -7.78 -1.93
N ALA A 184 3.41 -6.51 -1.49
CA ALA A 184 4.56 -5.61 -1.39
C ALA A 184 5.61 -6.17 -0.42
N LEU A 185 5.18 -6.59 0.76
CA LEU A 185 6.04 -7.23 1.76
C LEU A 185 6.59 -8.57 1.27
N ASN A 186 5.76 -9.38 0.59
CA ASN A 186 6.21 -10.63 -0.01
C ASN A 186 7.28 -10.41 -1.09
N ALA A 187 7.14 -9.38 -1.92
CA ALA A 187 8.16 -9.00 -2.91
C ALA A 187 9.49 -8.60 -2.26
N ALA A 188 9.44 -8.04 -1.05
CA ALA A 188 10.60 -7.77 -0.21
C ALA A 188 11.09 -9.03 0.55
N SER A 189 10.56 -10.21 0.29
CA SER A 189 10.86 -11.44 1.01
C SER A 189 10.67 -11.35 2.52
N VAL A 190 9.73 -10.51 2.97
CA VAL A 190 9.31 -10.43 4.37
C VAL A 190 8.31 -11.55 4.64
N LYS A 191 8.35 -12.10 5.86
CA LYS A 191 7.41 -13.15 6.29
C LYS A 191 6.01 -12.55 6.43
N VAL A 192 5.09 -13.01 5.59
CA VAL A 192 3.69 -12.55 5.54
C VAL A 192 2.77 -13.70 5.19
N PRO A 193 1.47 -13.64 5.49
CA PRO A 193 0.50 -14.58 4.95
C PRO A 193 0.53 -14.62 3.42
N TRP A 194 0.32 -15.78 2.85
CA TRP A 194 0.22 -15.95 1.40
C TRP A 194 -0.94 -15.14 0.80
N LEU A 195 -2.05 -15.00 1.55
CA LEU A 195 -3.14 -14.08 1.24
C LEU A 195 -3.39 -13.13 2.42
N SER A 196 -3.55 -11.86 2.14
CA SER A 196 -3.77 -10.81 3.15
C SER A 196 -5.01 -9.97 2.81
N PRO A 197 -6.22 -10.55 2.76
CA PRO A 197 -7.40 -9.80 2.35
C PRO A 197 -7.96 -8.86 3.42
N MET A 198 -7.61 -9.06 4.69
CA MET A 198 -8.10 -8.28 5.83
C MET A 198 -7.06 -7.26 6.31
N PRO A 199 -7.48 -6.14 6.94
CA PRO A 199 -6.60 -5.02 7.27
C PRO A 199 -5.35 -5.40 8.07
N LYS A 200 -5.46 -6.22 9.09
CA LYS A 200 -4.32 -6.62 9.94
C LYS A 200 -3.57 -7.85 9.45
N THR A 201 -4.06 -8.53 8.41
CA THR A 201 -3.40 -9.75 7.93
C THR A 201 -2.00 -9.51 7.33
N PRO A 202 -1.68 -8.40 6.64
CA PRO A 202 -0.30 -8.15 6.21
C PRO A 202 0.71 -8.10 7.34
N MET A 203 0.26 -7.77 8.56
CA MET A 203 1.12 -7.59 9.74
C MET A 203 1.16 -8.82 10.66
N LEU A 204 0.46 -9.91 10.34
CA LEU A 204 0.26 -11.07 11.23
C LEU A 204 1.57 -11.71 11.73
N TYR A 205 2.66 -11.56 10.98
CA TYR A 205 3.97 -12.14 11.29
C TYR A 205 5.08 -11.08 11.45
N LEU A 206 4.69 -9.81 11.64
CA LEU A 206 5.60 -8.70 11.85
C LEU A 206 5.62 -8.39 13.36
N ASP A 207 6.50 -9.03 14.09
CA ASP A 207 6.77 -8.78 15.53
C ASP A 207 8.08 -8.01 15.69
#